data_225dba4232714e92369bd1b08e34daaa
#
_entry.id   225dba4232714e92369bd1b08e34daaa
#
_cell.length_a   1.000
_cell.length_b   1.000
_cell.length_c   1.000
_cell.angle_alpha   90.00
_cell.angle_beta   90.00
_cell.angle_gamma   90.00
#
_symmetry.space_group_name_H-M   'P 1'
#
loop_
_entity.id
_entity.type
_entity.pdbx_description
1 polymer ?
#
loop_
_entity_poly.entity_id
_entity_poly.type
_entity_poly.pdbx_seq_one_letter_code
_entity_poly.pdbx_strand_id
1 'polypeptide(L)'
;MKKVLFATTNPAKIKKYAKELRKRNIEVITIKDLGIDIPIDENGKDAIENAAIKAKAYYDATKITTIGMDNNLFIEEIPKEKQPGTHVRRVNGKTLTDDEMIAYYTNLVKEYGGRLTAKWVYGMVIYNGKEEKALSWSKSHFYFVETPCEKRNPGYPLDSISIIPEHNKYLVELTKEELEKNKTKNDKVIDFIVNNI
;
A
#
# COMPACT_ATOMS: atom_id res chain seq x y z
N MET A 1 28.59 4.71 -3.46
CA MET A 1 27.21 4.51 -3.97
C MET A 1 26.30 4.48 -2.77
N LYS A 2 25.21 5.27 -2.77
CA LYS A 2 24.21 5.24 -1.67
C LYS A 2 23.47 3.92 -1.72
N LYS A 3 23.16 3.35 -0.54
CA LYS A 3 22.42 2.11 -0.39
C LYS A 3 21.15 2.36 0.39
N VAL A 4 20.08 1.66 0.02
CA VAL A 4 18.82 1.73 0.76
C VAL A 4 18.15 0.36 0.83
N LEU A 5 17.66 0.00 2.01
CA LEU A 5 16.88 -1.22 2.25
C LEU A 5 15.39 -0.91 2.15
N PHE A 6 14.66 -1.69 1.36
CA PHE A 6 13.20 -1.69 1.36
C PHE A 6 12.66 -2.70 2.39
N ALA A 7 12.11 -2.20 3.48
CA ALA A 7 11.50 -3.00 4.55
C ALA A 7 10.09 -3.48 4.15
N THR A 8 10.02 -4.30 3.11
CA THR A 8 8.77 -4.87 2.62
C THR A 8 9.02 -6.19 1.89
N THR A 9 8.15 -7.17 2.10
CA THR A 9 8.10 -8.42 1.34
C THR A 9 7.31 -8.30 0.04
N ASN A 10 6.56 -7.20 -0.15
CA ASN A 10 5.73 -7.01 -1.34
C ASN A 10 6.56 -6.61 -2.57
N PRO A 11 6.74 -7.52 -3.56
CA PRO A 11 7.57 -7.26 -4.73
C PRO A 11 7.03 -6.13 -5.61
N ALA A 12 5.72 -5.89 -5.60
CA ALA A 12 5.11 -4.81 -6.38
C ALA A 12 5.48 -3.43 -5.82
N LYS A 13 5.57 -3.27 -4.48
CA LYS A 13 6.05 -2.05 -3.84
C LYS A 13 7.51 -1.78 -4.23
N ILE A 14 8.36 -2.80 -4.20
CA ILE A 14 9.78 -2.68 -4.58
C ILE A 14 9.93 -2.33 -6.05
N LYS A 15 9.31 -3.11 -6.95
CA LYS A 15 9.40 -2.92 -8.42
C LYS A 15 9.01 -1.51 -8.86
N LYS A 16 8.05 -0.92 -8.16
CA LYS A 16 7.52 0.42 -8.45
C LYS A 16 8.61 1.51 -8.39
N TYR A 17 9.56 1.40 -7.46
CA TYR A 17 10.57 2.43 -7.21
C TYR A 17 11.99 2.00 -7.58
N ALA A 18 12.31 0.73 -7.46
CA ALA A 18 13.68 0.22 -7.59
C ALA A 18 14.33 0.54 -8.94
N LYS A 19 13.57 0.45 -10.05
CA LYS A 19 14.09 0.74 -11.39
C LYS A 19 14.61 2.19 -11.50
N GLU A 20 13.85 3.15 -10.99
CA GLU A 20 14.19 4.56 -11.08
C GLU A 20 15.31 4.96 -10.12
N LEU A 21 15.33 4.37 -8.92
CA LEU A 21 16.41 4.59 -7.95
C LEU A 21 17.75 4.04 -8.47
N ARG A 22 17.75 2.85 -9.10
CA ARG A 22 18.97 2.29 -9.71
C ARG A 22 19.52 3.16 -10.83
N LYS A 23 18.68 3.80 -11.65
CA LYS A 23 19.12 4.77 -12.66
C LYS A 23 19.82 5.99 -12.05
N ARG A 24 19.51 6.31 -10.79
CA ARG A 24 20.13 7.42 -10.04
C ARG A 24 21.31 6.95 -9.18
N ASN A 25 21.93 5.83 -9.52
CA ASN A 25 23.07 5.21 -8.82
C ASN A 25 22.81 4.91 -7.33
N ILE A 26 21.58 4.53 -7.00
CA ILE A 26 21.19 4.08 -5.66
C ILE A 26 21.04 2.56 -5.67
N GLU A 27 21.80 1.89 -4.82
CA GLU A 27 21.68 0.45 -4.61
C GLU A 27 20.42 0.14 -3.79
N VAL A 28 19.51 -0.63 -4.38
CA VAL A 28 18.27 -1.06 -3.73
C VAL A 28 18.45 -2.48 -3.24
N ILE A 29 18.39 -2.64 -1.93
CA ILE A 29 18.49 -3.92 -1.21
C ILE A 29 17.09 -4.28 -0.71
N THR A 30 16.74 -5.56 -0.71
CA THR A 30 15.48 -6.06 -0.18
C THR A 30 15.71 -6.95 1.03
N ILE A 31 14.68 -7.15 1.85
CA ILE A 31 14.73 -8.10 2.97
C ILE A 31 15.10 -9.51 2.49
N LYS A 32 14.60 -9.88 1.29
CA LYS A 32 14.90 -11.16 0.67
C LYS A 32 16.39 -11.28 0.30
N ASP A 33 17.02 -10.22 -0.21
CA ASP A 33 18.44 -10.23 -0.57
C ASP A 33 19.34 -10.45 0.66
N LEU A 34 18.87 -10.02 1.84
CA LEU A 34 19.58 -10.20 3.09
C LEU A 34 19.22 -11.51 3.82
N GLY A 35 18.19 -12.22 3.35
CA GLY A 35 17.72 -13.44 4.01
C GLY A 35 17.18 -13.20 5.43
N ILE A 36 16.71 -12.01 5.74
CA ILE A 36 16.18 -11.63 7.06
C ILE A 36 14.67 -11.59 7.06
N ASP A 37 14.07 -12.11 8.13
CA ASP A 37 12.64 -11.97 8.43
C ASP A 37 12.52 -11.60 9.91
N ILE A 38 12.03 -10.39 10.16
CA ILE A 38 11.86 -9.86 11.51
C ILE A 38 10.38 -9.81 11.81
N PRO A 39 9.91 -10.46 12.87
CA PRO A 39 8.53 -10.31 13.30
C PRO A 39 8.28 -8.87 13.71
N ILE A 40 7.40 -8.19 13.01
CA ILE A 40 7.04 -6.80 13.28
C ILE A 40 5.58 -6.73 13.67
N ASP A 41 5.32 -6.17 14.85
CA ASP A 41 3.97 -5.83 15.26
C ASP A 41 3.55 -4.49 14.65
N GLU A 42 2.75 -4.56 13.58
CA GLU A 42 2.22 -3.40 12.86
C GLU A 42 0.98 -2.85 13.59
N ASN A 43 1.19 -2.30 14.79
CA ASN A 43 0.14 -1.75 15.65
C ASN A 43 0.01 -0.23 15.58
N GLY A 44 0.63 0.41 14.60
CA GLY A 44 0.53 1.84 14.33
C GLY A 44 -0.89 2.25 13.96
N LYS A 45 -1.27 3.48 14.31
CA LYS A 45 -2.61 4.03 14.06
C LYS A 45 -2.89 4.31 12.58
N ASP A 46 -1.82 4.49 11.81
CA ASP A 46 -1.91 4.80 10.39
C ASP A 46 -0.71 4.25 9.59
N ALA A 47 -0.72 4.50 8.27
CA ALA A 47 0.33 4.02 7.37
C ALA A 47 1.71 4.61 7.68
N ILE A 48 1.80 5.83 8.21
CA ILE A 48 3.08 6.45 8.57
C ILE A 48 3.66 5.77 9.80
N GLU A 49 2.86 5.56 10.85
CA GLU A 49 3.32 4.88 12.07
C GLU A 49 3.80 3.45 11.77
N ASN A 50 3.04 2.68 10.98
CA ASN A 50 3.47 1.33 10.56
C ASN A 50 4.72 1.36 9.66
N ALA A 51 4.82 2.33 8.77
CA ALA A 51 6.03 2.51 7.97
C ALA A 51 7.25 2.84 8.84
N ALA A 52 7.08 3.67 9.88
CA ALA A 52 8.14 4.01 10.83
C ALA A 52 8.59 2.80 11.67
N ILE A 53 7.64 2.01 12.18
CA ILE A 53 7.91 0.76 12.91
C ILE A 53 8.79 -0.17 12.05
N LYS A 54 8.39 -0.41 10.80
CA LYS A 54 9.16 -1.23 9.85
C LYS A 54 10.55 -0.66 9.59
N ALA A 55 10.63 0.65 9.29
CA ALA A 55 11.91 1.28 8.96
C ALA A 55 12.91 1.17 10.10
N LYS A 56 12.48 1.43 11.34
CA LYS A 56 13.33 1.34 12.54
C LYS A 56 13.78 -0.09 12.83
N ALA A 57 12.84 -1.05 12.84
CA ALA A 57 13.16 -2.45 13.13
C ALA A 57 14.22 -3.02 12.17
N TYR A 58 14.05 -2.79 10.87
CA TYR A 58 15.02 -3.26 9.88
C TYR A 58 16.32 -2.46 9.88
N TYR A 59 16.28 -1.15 10.17
CA TYR A 59 17.51 -0.38 10.38
C TYR A 59 18.30 -0.92 11.56
N ASP A 60 17.65 -1.20 12.68
CA ASP A 60 18.33 -1.70 13.89
C ASP A 60 19.03 -3.03 13.66
N ALA A 61 18.42 -3.88 12.84
CA ALA A 61 19.00 -5.18 12.48
C ALA A 61 20.13 -5.07 11.45
N THR A 62 20.12 -4.08 10.55
CA THR A 62 21.03 -4.05 9.40
C THR A 62 22.00 -2.88 9.37
N LYS A 63 21.66 -1.79 10.07
CA LYS A 63 22.34 -0.49 10.05
C LYS A 63 22.41 0.13 8.63
N ILE A 64 21.52 -0.31 7.73
CA ILE A 64 21.35 0.26 6.38
C ILE A 64 20.21 1.26 6.43
N THR A 65 20.36 2.44 5.81
CA THR A 65 19.24 3.38 5.65
C THR A 65 18.03 2.66 5.07
N THR A 66 16.91 2.69 5.79
CA THR A 66 15.76 1.83 5.52
C THR A 66 14.52 2.64 5.13
N ILE A 67 13.83 2.18 4.11
CA ILE A 67 12.51 2.66 3.70
C ILE A 67 11.44 1.69 4.19
N GLY A 68 10.63 2.14 5.14
CA GLY A 68 9.37 1.50 5.52
C GLY A 68 8.23 2.03 4.68
N MET A 69 7.27 1.17 4.36
CA MET A 69 6.07 1.55 3.59
C MET A 69 4.84 0.80 4.10
N ASP A 70 3.76 1.55 4.24
CA ASP A 70 2.46 0.97 4.51
C ASP A 70 1.34 1.72 3.77
N ASN A 71 0.11 1.22 3.84
CA ASN A 71 -1.04 1.86 3.24
C ASN A 71 -2.32 1.57 4.02
N ASN A 72 -3.17 2.59 4.13
CA ASN A 72 -4.51 2.53 4.71
C ASN A 72 -5.56 2.53 3.61
N LEU A 73 -6.63 1.79 3.83
CA LEU A 73 -7.87 1.96 3.11
C LEU A 73 -8.81 2.86 3.92
N PHE A 74 -9.29 3.92 3.29
CA PHE A 74 -10.27 4.83 3.86
C PHE A 74 -11.56 4.76 3.03
N ILE A 75 -12.71 4.72 3.69
CA ILE A 75 -14.05 4.67 3.09
C ILE A 75 -14.88 5.82 3.68
N GLU A 76 -15.42 6.69 2.83
CA GLU A 76 -16.01 7.97 3.29
C GLU A 76 -17.33 7.78 4.08
N GLU A 77 -18.19 6.88 3.62
CA GLU A 77 -19.56 6.74 4.13
C GLU A 77 -19.68 5.90 5.41
N ILE A 78 -18.61 5.25 5.87
CA ILE A 78 -18.65 4.41 7.06
C ILE A 78 -18.06 5.12 8.29
N PRO A 79 -18.55 4.83 9.50
CA PRO A 79 -18.06 5.45 10.72
C PRO A 79 -16.63 5.02 11.06
N LYS A 80 -15.97 5.82 11.90
CA LYS A 80 -14.54 5.67 12.23
C LYS A 80 -14.19 4.28 12.77
N GLU A 81 -15.04 3.72 13.60
CA GLU A 81 -14.86 2.41 14.22
C GLU A 81 -14.95 1.23 13.25
N LYS A 82 -15.55 1.43 12.08
CA LYS A 82 -15.63 0.44 11.00
C LYS A 82 -14.57 0.64 9.90
N GLN A 83 -13.74 1.67 10.01
CA GLN A 83 -12.69 1.93 9.01
C GLN A 83 -11.68 0.78 8.97
N PRO A 84 -11.37 0.23 7.78
CA PRO A 84 -10.38 -0.85 7.66
C PRO A 84 -8.97 -0.39 8.02
N GLY A 85 -8.62 0.87 7.80
CA GLY A 85 -7.31 1.40 8.10
C GLY A 85 -6.18 0.60 7.47
N THR A 86 -5.22 0.16 8.30
CA THR A 86 -4.11 -0.73 7.91
C THR A 86 -4.52 -2.21 7.87
N HIS A 87 -5.63 -2.57 8.48
CA HIS A 87 -6.07 -3.96 8.67
C HIS A 87 -7.08 -4.42 7.61
N VAL A 88 -6.86 -4.05 6.35
CA VAL A 88 -7.83 -4.32 5.25
C VAL A 88 -8.19 -5.80 5.12
N ARG A 89 -7.24 -6.70 5.34
CA ARG A 89 -7.46 -8.16 5.29
C ARG A 89 -7.75 -8.78 6.66
N ARG A 90 -7.53 -8.05 7.75
CA ARG A 90 -7.72 -8.55 9.10
C ARG A 90 -8.99 -7.94 9.71
N VAL A 91 -10.02 -8.75 9.80
CA VAL A 91 -11.34 -8.34 10.34
C VAL A 91 -11.65 -9.18 11.56
N ASN A 92 -12.00 -8.55 12.67
CA ASN A 92 -12.34 -9.21 13.94
C ASN A 92 -11.30 -10.27 14.37
N GLY A 93 -10.01 -9.96 14.21
CA GLY A 93 -8.91 -10.86 14.58
C GLY A 93 -8.63 -11.99 13.58
N LYS A 94 -9.43 -12.15 12.51
CA LYS A 94 -9.27 -13.17 11.49
C LYS A 94 -8.65 -12.57 10.23
N THR A 95 -7.65 -13.24 9.64
CA THR A 95 -7.13 -12.93 8.30
C THR A 95 -8.04 -13.58 7.26
N LEU A 96 -8.68 -12.76 6.44
CA LEU A 96 -9.63 -13.21 5.44
C LEU A 96 -8.93 -13.75 4.18
N THR A 97 -9.50 -14.77 3.56
CA THR A 97 -9.18 -15.20 2.18
C THR A 97 -9.66 -14.16 1.16
N ASP A 98 -9.30 -14.31 -0.10
CA ASP A 98 -9.75 -13.39 -1.17
C ASP A 98 -11.29 -13.38 -1.30
N ASP A 99 -11.92 -14.55 -1.26
CA ASP A 99 -13.38 -14.65 -1.36
C ASP A 99 -14.09 -14.09 -0.11
N GLU A 100 -13.55 -14.35 1.08
CA GLU A 100 -14.07 -13.77 2.32
C GLU A 100 -13.95 -12.24 2.32
N MET A 101 -12.87 -11.68 1.75
CA MET A 101 -12.74 -10.23 1.59
C MET A 101 -13.80 -9.66 0.65
N ILE A 102 -14.01 -10.28 -0.51
CA ILE A 102 -15.05 -9.85 -1.45
C ILE A 102 -16.41 -9.87 -0.76
N ALA A 103 -16.75 -10.98 -0.08
CA ALA A 103 -18.02 -11.12 0.63
C ALA A 103 -18.18 -10.06 1.74
N TYR A 104 -17.13 -9.83 2.55
CA TYR A 104 -17.17 -8.84 3.61
C TYR A 104 -17.41 -7.43 3.09
N TYR A 105 -16.61 -6.98 2.11
CA TYR A 105 -16.72 -5.62 1.60
C TYR A 105 -17.97 -5.40 0.75
N THR A 106 -18.46 -6.39 0.01
CA THR A 106 -19.76 -6.27 -0.71
C THR A 106 -20.94 -6.20 0.26
N ASN A 107 -20.90 -6.92 1.39
CA ASN A 107 -21.91 -6.78 2.45
C ASN A 107 -21.86 -5.40 3.11
N LEU A 108 -20.66 -4.87 3.36
CA LEU A 108 -20.48 -3.51 3.86
C LEU A 108 -21.06 -2.48 2.88
N VAL A 109 -20.83 -2.65 1.57
CA VAL A 109 -21.42 -1.79 0.53
C VAL A 109 -22.95 -1.81 0.59
N LYS A 110 -23.56 -3.00 0.72
CA LYS A 110 -25.03 -3.13 0.86
C LYS A 110 -25.56 -2.44 2.09
N GLU A 111 -24.87 -2.58 3.22
CA GLU A 111 -25.26 -1.96 4.50
C GLU A 111 -25.29 -0.42 4.40
N TYR A 112 -24.39 0.17 3.62
CA TYR A 112 -24.22 1.63 3.53
C TYR A 112 -24.66 2.24 2.18
N GLY A 113 -25.63 1.66 1.49
CA GLY A 113 -26.33 2.31 0.38
C GLY A 113 -25.90 1.89 -1.03
N GLY A 114 -25.25 0.74 -1.19
CA GLY A 114 -25.01 0.11 -2.49
C GLY A 114 -23.78 0.62 -3.25
N ARG A 115 -23.15 1.71 -2.78
CA ARG A 115 -21.90 2.25 -3.32
C ARG A 115 -21.13 3.01 -2.22
N LEU A 116 -19.85 2.73 -2.08
CA LEU A 116 -18.98 3.42 -1.11
C LEU A 116 -17.79 4.07 -1.82
N THR A 117 -17.49 5.32 -1.42
CA THR A 117 -16.31 6.05 -1.91
C THR A 117 -15.09 5.67 -1.10
N ALA A 118 -14.07 5.15 -1.76
CA ALA A 118 -12.87 4.68 -1.11
C ALA A 118 -11.60 5.31 -1.70
N LYS A 119 -10.55 5.38 -0.90
CA LYS A 119 -9.21 5.81 -1.32
C LYS A 119 -8.13 5.08 -0.56
N TRP A 120 -7.00 4.85 -1.24
CA TRP A 120 -5.78 4.40 -0.60
C TRP A 120 -4.94 5.60 -0.16
N VAL A 121 -4.55 5.60 1.12
CA VAL A 121 -3.58 6.53 1.69
C VAL A 121 -2.29 5.76 1.95
N TYR A 122 -1.18 6.23 1.40
CA TYR A 122 0.13 5.61 1.51
C TYR A 122 0.98 6.36 2.50
N GLY A 123 1.77 5.63 3.27
CA GLY A 123 2.81 6.12 4.15
C GLY A 123 4.18 5.57 3.75
N MET A 124 5.18 6.41 3.75
CA MET A 124 6.58 6.05 3.59
C MET A 124 7.40 6.76 4.65
N VAL A 125 8.30 6.02 5.28
CA VAL A 125 9.26 6.56 6.23
C VAL A 125 10.66 6.11 5.82
N ILE A 126 11.60 7.06 5.81
CA ILE A 126 13.03 6.80 5.64
C ILE A 126 13.69 7.03 6.98
N TYR A 127 14.42 6.03 7.46
CA TYR A 127 15.16 6.10 8.71
C TYR A 127 16.63 5.71 8.51
N ASN A 128 17.54 6.58 8.96
CA ASN A 128 19.00 6.41 8.80
C ASN A 128 19.75 6.22 10.13
N GLY A 129 19.00 5.99 11.22
CA GLY A 129 19.54 5.83 12.56
C GLY A 129 19.65 7.12 13.36
N LYS A 130 19.50 8.28 12.72
CA LYS A 130 19.53 9.61 13.36
C LYS A 130 18.26 10.38 13.07
N GLU A 131 17.84 10.38 11.82
CA GLU A 131 16.71 11.14 11.35
C GLU A 131 15.62 10.23 10.79
N GLU A 132 14.39 10.65 11.00
CA GLU A 132 13.20 10.09 10.41
C GLU A 132 12.57 11.11 9.47
N LYS A 133 12.35 10.72 8.22
CA LYS A 133 11.66 11.54 7.23
C LYS A 133 10.42 10.79 6.75
N ALA A 134 9.28 11.45 6.79
CA ALA A 134 8.00 10.86 6.44
C ALA A 134 7.34 11.55 5.25
N LEU A 135 6.66 10.77 4.43
CA LEU A 135 5.84 11.24 3.32
C LEU A 135 4.52 10.48 3.30
N SER A 136 3.41 11.21 3.26
CA SER A 136 2.08 10.63 3.02
C SER A 136 1.51 11.15 1.70
N TRP A 137 0.80 10.29 0.98
CA TRP A 137 0.06 10.68 -0.23
C TRP A 137 -1.15 9.76 -0.43
N SER A 138 -2.15 10.24 -1.17
CA SER A 138 -3.29 9.43 -1.59
C SER A 138 -3.36 9.33 -3.11
N LYS A 139 -4.01 8.29 -3.58
CA LYS A 139 -4.48 8.19 -4.96
C LYS A 139 -5.88 8.79 -5.08
N SER A 140 -6.34 8.99 -6.33
CA SER A 140 -7.74 9.31 -6.61
C SER A 140 -8.67 8.31 -5.94
N HIS A 141 -9.86 8.77 -5.60
CA HIS A 141 -10.91 7.89 -5.07
C HIS A 141 -11.39 6.90 -6.15
N PHE A 142 -11.98 5.83 -5.69
CA PHE A 142 -12.69 4.82 -6.47
C PHE A 142 -13.93 4.40 -5.71
N TYR A 143 -14.82 3.66 -6.36
CA TYR A 143 -16.05 3.20 -5.71
C TYR A 143 -16.01 1.72 -5.47
N PHE A 144 -16.35 1.27 -4.25
CA PHE A 144 -16.77 -0.09 -4.02
C PHE A 144 -18.25 -0.25 -4.38
N VAL A 145 -18.56 -1.37 -5.03
CA VAL A 145 -19.92 -1.74 -5.44
C VAL A 145 -20.32 -3.10 -4.87
N GLU A 146 -21.62 -3.33 -4.73
CA GLU A 146 -22.16 -4.56 -4.13
C GLU A 146 -22.06 -5.80 -5.03
N THR A 147 -21.96 -5.61 -6.33
CA THR A 147 -21.85 -6.71 -7.30
C THR A 147 -20.40 -6.85 -7.74
N PRO A 148 -19.72 -7.96 -7.42
CA PRO A 148 -18.36 -8.15 -7.87
C PRO A 148 -18.29 -8.54 -9.35
N CYS A 149 -17.26 -8.08 -10.04
CA CYS A 149 -16.89 -8.57 -11.36
C CYS A 149 -16.55 -10.07 -11.27
N GLU A 150 -16.84 -10.85 -12.32
CA GLU A 150 -16.45 -12.27 -12.39
C GLU A 150 -14.93 -12.46 -12.46
N LYS A 151 -14.24 -11.51 -13.09
CA LYS A 151 -12.79 -11.51 -13.22
C LYS A 151 -12.13 -11.31 -11.85
N ARG A 152 -11.09 -12.08 -11.58
CA ARG A 152 -10.34 -12.04 -10.31
C ARG A 152 -8.87 -11.70 -10.55
N ASN A 153 -8.29 -11.00 -9.59
CA ASN A 153 -6.86 -10.73 -9.50
C ASN A 153 -6.35 -11.37 -8.19
N PRO A 154 -5.75 -12.58 -8.24
CA PRO A 154 -5.31 -13.29 -7.03
C PRO A 154 -4.41 -12.44 -6.15
N GLY A 155 -4.72 -12.37 -4.84
CA GLY A 155 -4.03 -11.53 -3.87
C GLY A 155 -4.50 -10.07 -3.84
N TYR A 156 -5.36 -9.64 -4.80
CA TYR A 156 -5.96 -8.31 -4.88
C TYR A 156 -7.48 -8.38 -5.04
N PRO A 157 -8.19 -9.00 -4.08
CA PRO A 157 -9.62 -9.30 -4.22
C PRO A 157 -10.50 -8.07 -4.43
N LEU A 158 -10.12 -6.93 -3.80
CA LEU A 158 -10.89 -5.70 -3.89
C LEU A 158 -10.89 -5.07 -5.30
N ASP A 159 -9.96 -5.46 -6.18
CA ASP A 159 -9.97 -5.00 -7.57
C ASP A 159 -11.25 -5.40 -8.31
N SER A 160 -11.88 -6.52 -7.90
CA SER A 160 -13.12 -7.03 -8.50
C SER A 160 -14.39 -6.32 -8.04
N ILE A 161 -14.32 -5.48 -7.01
CA ILE A 161 -15.44 -4.66 -6.51
C ILE A 161 -15.15 -3.16 -6.61
N SER A 162 -13.99 -2.77 -7.13
CA SER A 162 -13.57 -1.38 -7.28
C SER A 162 -13.89 -0.85 -8.67
N ILE A 163 -14.73 0.17 -8.76
CA ILE A 163 -14.99 0.92 -10.00
C ILE A 163 -14.08 2.14 -10.05
N ILE A 164 -13.37 2.31 -11.14
CA ILE A 164 -12.54 3.49 -11.40
C ILE A 164 -13.36 4.53 -12.14
N PRO A 165 -13.63 5.70 -11.54
CA PRO A 165 -14.56 6.71 -12.08
C PRO A 165 -14.21 7.15 -13.50
N GLU A 166 -12.94 7.39 -13.79
CA GLU A 166 -12.44 7.90 -15.07
C GLU A 166 -12.74 6.95 -16.24
N HIS A 167 -12.89 5.66 -15.97
CA HIS A 167 -13.14 4.64 -16.97
C HIS A 167 -14.52 4.00 -16.85
N ASN A 168 -15.22 4.21 -15.75
CA ASN A 168 -16.46 3.52 -15.38
C ASN A 168 -16.37 1.99 -15.55
N LYS A 169 -15.21 1.43 -15.13
CA LYS A 169 -14.88 0.00 -15.23
C LYS A 169 -14.37 -0.51 -13.90
N TYR A 170 -14.50 -1.82 -13.69
CA TYR A 170 -13.80 -2.48 -12.59
C TYR A 170 -12.29 -2.36 -12.75
N LEU A 171 -11.59 -2.16 -11.65
CA LEU A 171 -10.12 -2.07 -11.64
C LEU A 171 -9.46 -3.31 -12.25
N VAL A 172 -10.04 -4.49 -12.02
CA VAL A 172 -9.57 -5.77 -12.56
C VAL A 172 -9.74 -5.88 -14.10
N GLU A 173 -10.55 -5.03 -14.72
CA GLU A 173 -10.80 -5.00 -16.16
C GLU A 173 -9.96 -3.98 -16.91
N LEU A 174 -9.28 -3.08 -16.19
CA LEU A 174 -8.46 -2.06 -16.82
C LEU A 174 -7.31 -2.68 -17.62
N THR A 175 -7.08 -2.16 -18.82
CA THR A 175 -5.92 -2.49 -19.64
C THR A 175 -4.64 -1.92 -19.05
N LYS A 176 -3.49 -2.42 -19.50
CA LYS A 176 -2.19 -1.88 -19.08
C LYS A 176 -2.05 -0.38 -19.39
N GLU A 177 -2.59 0.07 -20.52
CA GLU A 177 -2.56 1.48 -20.94
C GLU A 177 -3.43 2.35 -20.04
N GLU A 178 -4.63 1.90 -19.67
CA GLU A 178 -5.51 2.58 -18.73
C GLU A 178 -4.87 2.66 -17.34
N LEU A 179 -4.25 1.56 -16.86
CA LEU A 179 -3.51 1.55 -15.60
C LEU A 179 -2.30 2.49 -15.60
N GLU A 180 -1.57 2.62 -16.73
CA GLU A 180 -0.44 3.55 -16.83
C GLU A 180 -0.89 5.01 -16.78
N LYS A 181 -2.02 5.37 -17.40
CA LYS A 181 -2.60 6.72 -17.32
C LYS A 181 -2.99 7.09 -15.89
N ASN A 182 -3.45 6.11 -15.12
CA ASN A 182 -3.84 6.28 -13.71
C ASN A 182 -2.65 6.19 -12.73
N LYS A 183 -1.44 5.92 -13.21
CA LYS A 183 -0.25 6.01 -12.36
C LYS A 183 -0.01 7.47 -12.00
N THR A 184 -0.26 7.80 -10.73
CA THR A 184 0.27 9.03 -10.15
C THR A 184 1.74 9.13 -10.50
N LYS A 185 2.18 10.24 -11.07
CA LYS A 185 3.60 10.47 -11.33
C LYS A 185 4.36 10.22 -10.04
N ASN A 186 5.14 9.13 -10.03
CA ASN A 186 5.92 8.73 -8.86
C ASN A 186 7.09 9.69 -8.60
N ASP A 187 7.25 10.75 -9.41
CA ASP A 187 8.35 11.68 -9.36
C ASP A 187 8.52 12.27 -7.95
N LYS A 188 7.43 12.75 -7.34
CA LYS A 188 7.48 13.29 -5.97
C LYS A 188 7.98 12.28 -4.93
N VAL A 189 7.59 11.01 -5.05
CA VAL A 189 8.01 9.95 -4.11
C VAL A 189 9.47 9.57 -4.35
N ILE A 190 9.89 9.48 -5.63
CA ILE A 190 11.28 9.25 -5.99
C ILE A 190 12.18 10.39 -5.51
N ASP A 191 11.77 11.65 -5.73
CA ASP A 191 12.52 12.82 -5.28
C ASP A 191 12.60 12.87 -3.75
N PHE A 192 11.51 12.53 -3.06
CA PHE A 192 11.55 12.39 -1.60
C PHE A 192 12.58 11.35 -1.15
N ILE A 193 12.63 10.17 -1.78
CA ILE A 193 13.64 9.16 -1.45
C ILE A 193 15.05 9.68 -1.70
N VAL A 194 15.32 10.21 -2.90
CA VAL A 194 16.67 10.66 -3.31
C VAL A 194 17.21 11.77 -2.41
N ASN A 195 16.35 12.66 -1.94
CA ASN A 195 16.73 13.80 -1.11
C ASN A 195 16.92 13.44 0.37
N ASN A 196 16.46 12.26 0.82
CA ASN A 196 16.47 11.89 2.24
C ASN A 196 17.24 10.59 2.57
N ILE A 197 18.01 10.06 1.62
CA ILE A 197 18.89 8.91 1.83
C ILE A 197 20.36 9.29 1.82
#